data_e5ec39ecd59cb1c28cac7424ed2ea80d
#
_entry.id   e5ec39ecd59cb1c28cac7424ed2ea80d
#
_cell.length_a   1.000
_cell.length_b   1.000
_cell.length_c   1.000
_cell.angle_alpha   90.00
_cell.angle_beta   90.00
_cell.angle_gamma   90.00
#
_symmetry.space_group_name_H-M   'P 1'
#
loop_
_entity.id
_entity.type
_entity.pdbx_description
1 polymer ?
#
loop_
_entity_poly.entity_id
_entity_poly.type
_entity_poly.pdbx_seq_one_letter_code
_entity_poly.pdbx_strand_id
1 'polypeptide(L)'
;GWVTANYKTYYLIKTKPMKGQKATGVFSIGGNLYYFDPDNGELLRNTTVEYRDRTYTVNSSGVCTVIPESGAPTGEMLFFLKFESGSAAYNQTGGDGGKACGAYQFDYRYALLPFVKYAYETNPLVCKEFEPYAKYKSGAKLYNNTDFFKAWHQVYKRNSRTFSEMQDTFARINYYDNVERKLQSAGIDVASRSEAVKGAIFSYSIQHGQTSAVNAVKAIKPKSTTSDAKFLKKLYNYRKKSFPLYASRYTQEYKAAIAELNK
;
A
#
# COMPACT_ATOMS: atom_id res chain seq x y z
N GLY A 1 21.88 10.12 19.32
CA GLY A 1 21.71 8.76 19.81
C GLY A 1 20.59 8.66 20.82
N TRP A 2 20.17 7.46 21.13
CA TRP A 2 19.17 7.19 22.16
C TRP A 2 19.66 7.62 23.54
N VAL A 3 18.80 8.25 24.33
CA VAL A 3 19.06 8.73 25.68
C VAL A 3 17.80 8.48 26.52
N THR A 4 18.01 7.97 27.76
CA THR A 4 16.92 7.83 28.74
C THR A 4 17.25 8.73 29.93
N ALA A 5 16.30 9.59 30.31
CA ALA A 5 16.39 10.47 31.44
C ALA A 5 15.03 10.58 32.13
N ASN A 6 14.98 10.47 33.46
CA ASN A 6 13.74 10.54 34.25
C ASN A 6 12.65 9.61 33.72
N TYR A 7 13.00 8.36 33.44
CA TYR A 7 12.10 7.31 32.89
C TYR A 7 11.53 7.61 31.47
N LYS A 8 11.99 8.68 30.80
CA LYS A 8 11.59 9.08 29.46
C LYS A 8 12.69 8.80 28.46
N THR A 9 12.33 8.41 27.25
CA THR A 9 13.26 8.09 26.17
C THR A 9 13.27 9.21 25.13
N TYR A 10 14.45 9.59 24.68
CA TYR A 10 14.70 10.63 23.68
C TYR A 10 15.68 10.14 22.63
N TYR A 11 15.74 10.82 21.49
CA TYR A 11 16.80 10.63 20.51
C TYR A 11 17.49 11.95 20.20
N LEU A 12 18.79 12.03 20.48
CA LEU A 12 19.60 13.18 20.11
C LEU A 12 20.14 12.98 18.69
N ILE A 13 19.85 13.92 17.81
CA ILE A 13 20.23 13.90 16.41
C ILE A 13 21.75 13.88 16.29
N LYS A 14 22.28 12.95 15.45
CA LYS A 14 23.72 12.73 15.32
C LYS A 14 24.37 13.57 14.23
N THR A 15 23.58 14.11 13.30
CA THR A 15 24.06 14.79 12.10
C THR A 15 23.87 16.31 12.16
N LYS A 16 24.81 17.07 11.57
CA LYS A 16 24.65 18.52 11.39
C LYS A 16 23.53 18.82 10.39
N PRO A 17 22.83 19.96 10.47
CA PRO A 17 23.05 21.07 11.41
C PRO A 17 22.44 20.86 12.80
N MET A 18 21.58 19.85 13.01
CA MET A 18 20.80 19.65 14.24
C MET A 18 21.46 18.73 15.27
N LYS A 19 22.76 18.47 15.14
CA LYS A 19 23.50 17.60 16.07
C LYS A 19 23.31 18.02 17.53
N GLY A 20 22.88 17.06 18.38
CA GLY A 20 22.64 17.28 19.81
C GLY A 20 21.24 17.75 20.16
N GLN A 21 20.42 18.16 19.20
CA GLN A 21 19.01 18.48 19.42
C GLN A 21 18.18 17.20 19.60
N LYS A 22 17.09 17.29 20.37
CA LYS A 22 16.12 16.21 20.47
C LYS A 22 15.38 16.04 19.14
N ALA A 23 15.17 14.81 18.70
CA ALA A 23 14.22 14.53 17.64
C ALA A 23 12.79 14.84 18.10
N THR A 24 11.96 15.40 17.22
CA THR A 24 10.55 15.71 17.47
C THR A 24 9.71 15.29 16.25
N GLY A 25 8.43 14.98 16.47
CA GLY A 25 7.55 14.49 15.43
C GLY A 25 7.97 13.12 14.89
N VAL A 26 7.64 12.83 13.63
CA VAL A 26 8.06 11.59 12.97
C VAL A 26 9.51 11.69 12.54
N PHE A 27 10.36 10.81 13.05
CA PHE A 27 11.80 10.81 12.80
C PHE A 27 12.32 9.41 12.44
N SER A 28 13.11 9.31 11.36
CA SER A 28 13.66 8.03 10.88
C SER A 28 14.99 7.70 11.58
N ILE A 29 15.06 6.49 12.17
CA ILE A 29 16.26 5.99 12.85
C ILE A 29 16.45 4.52 12.46
N GLY A 30 17.56 4.20 11.80
CA GLY A 30 17.88 2.82 11.43
C GLY A 30 16.89 2.16 10.48
N GLY A 31 16.18 2.95 9.67
CA GLY A 31 15.16 2.45 8.72
C GLY A 31 13.75 2.35 9.30
N ASN A 32 13.56 2.55 10.60
CA ASN A 32 12.25 2.64 11.24
C ASN A 32 11.85 4.10 11.46
N LEU A 33 10.55 4.36 11.48
CA LEU A 33 9.98 5.64 11.89
C LEU A 33 9.63 5.57 13.37
N TYR A 34 9.95 6.64 14.11
CA TYR A 34 9.61 6.81 15.52
C TYR A 34 8.85 8.12 15.69
N TYR A 35 7.96 8.17 16.67
CA TYR A 35 7.25 9.40 16.97
C TYR A 35 7.72 9.96 18.32
N PHE A 36 8.23 11.18 18.26
CA PHE A 36 8.64 11.95 19.43
C PHE A 36 7.67 13.12 19.62
N ASP A 37 7.24 13.32 20.84
CA ASP A 37 6.40 14.43 21.23
C ASP A 37 6.96 15.75 20.66
N PRO A 38 6.17 16.53 19.91
CA PRO A 38 6.66 17.78 19.30
C PRO A 38 7.17 18.82 20.29
N ASP A 39 6.61 18.86 21.50
CA ASP A 39 6.88 19.90 22.49
C ASP A 39 8.10 19.59 23.36
N ASN A 40 8.27 18.32 23.71
CA ASN A 40 9.31 17.94 24.68
C ASN A 40 10.32 16.91 24.15
N GLY A 41 10.04 16.28 22.99
CA GLY A 41 10.90 15.30 22.34
C GLY A 41 10.89 13.90 23.00
N GLU A 42 9.90 13.60 23.84
CA GLU A 42 9.74 12.27 24.44
C GLU A 42 9.26 11.24 23.40
N LEU A 43 9.86 10.04 23.39
CA LEU A 43 9.39 8.95 22.56
C LEU A 43 8.02 8.45 23.04
N LEU A 44 6.99 8.63 22.24
CA LEU A 44 5.67 8.09 22.54
C LEU A 44 5.58 6.60 22.21
N ARG A 45 4.68 5.88 22.91
CA ARG A 45 4.48 4.44 22.78
C ARG A 45 3.01 4.09 22.98
N ASN A 46 2.56 2.98 22.37
CA ASN A 46 1.21 2.43 22.54
C ASN A 46 0.09 3.47 22.34
N THR A 47 0.19 4.29 21.33
CA THR A 47 -0.74 5.37 21.07
C THR A 47 -0.98 5.57 19.57
N THR A 48 -1.95 6.39 19.24
CA THR A 48 -2.21 6.90 17.89
C THR A 48 -1.97 8.40 17.89
N VAL A 49 -1.28 8.91 16.88
CA VAL A 49 -0.93 10.32 16.76
C VAL A 49 -1.22 10.85 15.35
N GLU A 50 -1.54 12.13 15.28
CA GLU A 50 -1.64 12.86 14.02
C GLU A 50 -0.39 13.72 13.82
N TYR A 51 0.19 13.66 12.63
CA TYR A 51 1.36 14.45 12.29
C TYR A 51 1.39 14.74 10.79
N ARG A 52 1.38 16.03 10.41
CA ARG A 52 1.41 16.50 9.02
C ARG A 52 0.35 15.82 8.16
N ASP A 53 -0.92 15.94 8.56
CA ASP A 53 -2.08 15.39 7.86
C ASP A 53 -2.06 13.86 7.66
N ARG A 54 -1.37 13.15 8.56
CA ARG A 54 -1.33 11.70 8.60
C ARG A 54 -1.50 11.18 10.01
N THR A 55 -2.27 10.12 10.13
CA THR A 55 -2.42 9.37 11.38
C THR A 55 -1.40 8.24 11.45
N TYR A 56 -0.78 8.04 12.60
CA TYR A 56 0.18 6.97 12.85
C TYR A 56 -0.23 6.17 14.07
N THR A 57 -0.13 4.84 14.00
CA THR A 57 -0.06 3.99 15.19
C THR A 57 1.38 3.96 15.70
N VAL A 58 1.56 4.07 17.00
CA VAL A 58 2.87 3.95 17.67
C VAL A 58 2.83 2.72 18.55
N ASN A 59 3.69 1.74 18.28
CA ASN A 59 3.73 0.49 19.04
C ASN A 59 4.46 0.62 20.39
N SER A 60 4.57 -0.48 21.14
CA SER A 60 5.26 -0.52 22.43
C SER A 60 6.76 -0.19 22.37
N SER A 61 7.39 -0.29 21.22
CA SER A 61 8.78 0.08 20.99
C SER A 61 8.95 1.52 20.53
N GLY A 62 7.84 2.27 20.34
CA GLY A 62 7.85 3.64 19.84
C GLY A 62 7.99 3.73 18.31
N VAL A 63 7.98 2.58 17.60
CA VAL A 63 7.97 2.56 16.13
C VAL A 63 6.58 2.95 15.66
N CYS A 64 6.52 3.93 14.78
CA CYS A 64 5.26 4.39 14.20
C CYS A 64 5.07 3.89 12.77
N THR A 65 3.82 3.53 12.48
CA THR A 65 3.35 3.11 11.15
C THR A 65 2.20 4.03 10.75
N VAL A 66 2.21 4.51 9.51
CA VAL A 66 1.11 5.33 8.98
C VAL A 66 -0.16 4.49 9.00
N ILE A 67 -1.22 5.01 9.65
CA ILE A 67 -2.57 4.54 9.37
C ILE A 67 -2.96 5.17 8.04
N PRO A 68 -3.32 4.40 7.02
CA PRO A 68 -3.85 4.97 5.80
C PRO A 68 -5.09 5.81 6.14
N GLU A 69 -5.20 7.00 5.62
CA GLU A 69 -6.41 7.84 5.74
C GLU A 69 -7.65 7.16 5.17
N SER A 70 -7.44 6.28 4.25
CA SER A 70 -8.44 5.38 3.70
C SER A 70 -8.18 3.97 4.26
N GLY A 71 -9.13 3.43 5.02
CA GLY A 71 -9.14 2.01 5.41
C GLY A 71 -8.94 1.05 4.24
N ALA A 72 -9.10 -0.25 4.47
CA ALA A 72 -9.07 -1.23 3.38
C ALA A 72 -9.98 -0.76 2.23
N PRO A 73 -9.53 -0.87 0.97
CA PRO A 73 -10.34 -0.47 -0.18
C PRO A 73 -11.67 -1.24 -0.18
N THR A 74 -12.73 -0.57 -0.62
CA THR A 74 -14.06 -1.18 -0.67
C THR A 74 -14.13 -2.27 -1.74
N GLY A 75 -15.14 -3.14 -1.64
CA GLY A 75 -15.38 -4.16 -2.67
C GLY A 75 -15.61 -3.55 -4.05
N GLU A 76 -16.27 -2.38 -4.12
CA GLU A 76 -16.49 -1.63 -5.36
C GLU A 76 -15.16 -1.13 -5.96
N MET A 77 -14.20 -0.72 -5.15
CA MET A 77 -12.87 -0.34 -5.62
C MET A 77 -12.06 -1.55 -6.10
N LEU A 78 -12.32 -2.74 -5.55
CA LEU A 78 -11.60 -3.97 -5.86
C LEU A 78 -12.21 -4.82 -6.99
N PHE A 79 -13.22 -4.31 -7.72
CA PHE A 79 -13.89 -5.03 -8.79
C PHE A 79 -12.95 -5.65 -9.83
N PHE A 80 -11.78 -5.08 -10.00
CA PHE A 80 -10.77 -5.51 -10.97
C PHE A 80 -9.97 -6.74 -10.53
N LEU A 81 -9.94 -7.04 -9.23
CA LEU A 81 -9.01 -8.04 -8.68
C LEU A 81 -9.22 -9.45 -9.27
N LYS A 82 -10.46 -9.78 -9.63
CA LYS A 82 -10.79 -11.02 -10.35
C LYS A 82 -10.09 -11.18 -11.70
N PHE A 83 -9.65 -10.08 -12.30
CA PHE A 83 -8.92 -10.09 -13.58
C PHE A 83 -7.40 -10.17 -13.39
N GLU A 84 -6.89 -10.00 -12.15
CA GLU A 84 -5.45 -10.10 -11.84
C GLU A 84 -5.06 -11.55 -11.50
N SER A 85 -5.79 -12.20 -10.63
CA SER A 85 -5.32 -13.44 -9.99
C SER A 85 -6.41 -14.49 -9.74
N GLY A 86 -7.66 -14.26 -10.17
CA GLY A 86 -8.77 -15.17 -9.90
C GLY A 86 -9.23 -15.20 -8.44
N SER A 87 -10.12 -16.14 -8.08
CA SER A 87 -10.80 -16.15 -6.77
C SER A 87 -9.98 -16.61 -5.56
N ALA A 88 -8.83 -17.24 -5.76
CA ALA A 88 -8.01 -17.80 -4.66
C ALA A 88 -6.76 -16.98 -4.33
N ALA A 89 -6.71 -15.78 -4.81
CA ALA A 89 -5.52 -15.00 -4.96
C ALA A 89 -4.76 -14.64 -3.67
N TYR A 90 -5.45 -14.34 -2.57
CA TYR A 90 -4.78 -13.90 -1.34
C TYR A 90 -3.88 -14.96 -0.71
N ASN A 91 -4.18 -16.24 -0.92
CA ASN A 91 -3.36 -17.35 -0.43
C ASN A 91 -2.35 -17.89 -1.47
N GLN A 92 -2.25 -17.26 -2.63
CA GLN A 92 -1.37 -17.72 -3.70
C GLN A 92 0.10 -17.48 -3.35
N THR A 93 0.95 -18.47 -3.64
CA THR A 93 2.41 -18.37 -3.54
C THR A 93 3.05 -18.94 -4.80
N GLY A 94 4.29 -18.53 -5.07
CA GLY A 94 5.04 -19.04 -6.21
C GLY A 94 4.56 -18.58 -7.59
N GLY A 95 3.74 -17.53 -7.64
CA GLY A 95 3.33 -16.90 -8.91
C GLY A 95 4.53 -16.44 -9.73
N ASP A 96 4.36 -16.32 -11.05
CA ASP A 96 5.42 -15.92 -12.00
C ASP A 96 6.73 -16.72 -11.79
N GLY A 97 6.62 -18.04 -11.73
CA GLY A 97 7.79 -18.92 -11.58
C GLY A 97 8.52 -18.78 -10.23
N GLY A 98 7.76 -18.65 -9.15
CA GLY A 98 8.28 -18.55 -7.78
C GLY A 98 8.59 -17.14 -7.30
N LYS A 99 8.27 -16.12 -8.11
CA LYS A 99 8.64 -14.72 -7.83
C LYS A 99 7.65 -13.95 -7.00
N ALA A 100 6.37 -14.33 -7.01
CA ALA A 100 5.31 -13.50 -6.49
C ALA A 100 4.36 -14.25 -5.55
N CYS A 101 3.73 -13.51 -4.63
CA CYS A 101 2.74 -14.01 -3.68
C CYS A 101 1.55 -13.06 -3.56
N GLY A 102 0.40 -13.63 -3.17
CA GLY A 102 -0.82 -12.90 -2.86
C GLY A 102 -1.60 -12.40 -4.06
N ALA A 103 -2.73 -11.77 -3.76
CA ALA A 103 -3.70 -11.31 -4.76
C ALA A 103 -3.13 -10.26 -5.74
N TYR A 104 -2.17 -9.50 -5.30
CA TYR A 104 -1.51 -8.43 -6.05
C TYR A 104 -0.19 -8.86 -6.68
N GLN A 105 0.14 -10.14 -6.60
CA GLN A 105 1.38 -10.69 -7.13
C GLN A 105 2.60 -9.88 -6.65
N PHE A 106 2.72 -9.68 -5.33
CA PHE A 106 3.87 -8.99 -4.75
C PHE A 106 5.16 -9.71 -5.12
N ASP A 107 5.96 -9.07 -5.96
CA ASP A 107 7.21 -9.63 -6.48
C ASP A 107 8.34 -9.46 -5.45
N TYR A 108 9.16 -10.52 -5.29
CA TYR A 108 10.28 -10.53 -4.33
C TYR A 108 11.31 -9.41 -4.57
N ARG A 109 11.42 -8.95 -5.81
CA ARG A 109 12.35 -7.88 -6.19
C ARG A 109 11.93 -6.50 -5.66
N TYR A 110 10.61 -6.31 -5.42
CA TYR A 110 10.03 -4.99 -5.15
C TYR A 110 9.15 -4.96 -3.91
N ALA A 111 8.02 -5.63 -3.95
CA ALA A 111 6.93 -5.43 -2.99
C ALA A 111 6.80 -6.54 -1.94
N LEU A 112 7.29 -7.76 -2.19
CA LEU A 112 7.04 -8.90 -1.32
C LEU A 112 7.65 -8.72 0.08
N LEU A 113 8.94 -8.38 0.16
CA LEU A 113 9.58 -8.15 1.46
C LEU A 113 9.02 -6.92 2.20
N PRO A 114 8.79 -5.77 1.55
CA PRO A 114 8.05 -4.68 2.16
C PRO A 114 6.68 -5.07 2.70
N PHE A 115 5.91 -5.87 1.96
CA PHE A 115 4.62 -6.37 2.45
C PHE A 115 4.78 -7.28 3.69
N VAL A 116 5.73 -8.22 3.68
CA VAL A 116 5.97 -9.11 4.81
C VAL A 116 6.31 -8.33 6.09
N LYS A 117 7.14 -7.30 5.96
CA LYS A 117 7.46 -6.40 7.08
C LYS A 117 6.24 -5.65 7.57
N TYR A 118 5.52 -5.02 6.65
CA TYR A 118 4.27 -4.30 6.95
C TYR A 118 3.26 -5.20 7.68
N ALA A 119 3.01 -6.41 7.16
CA ALA A 119 2.05 -7.33 7.74
C ALA A 119 2.45 -7.76 9.16
N TYR A 120 3.73 -8.11 9.37
CA TYR A 120 4.23 -8.46 10.68
C TYR A 120 4.19 -7.29 11.67
N GLU A 121 4.60 -6.09 11.26
CA GLU A 121 4.56 -4.88 12.08
C GLU A 121 3.13 -4.46 12.44
N THR A 122 2.19 -4.61 11.50
CA THR A 122 0.78 -4.25 11.70
C THR A 122 0.07 -5.21 12.66
N ASN A 123 0.30 -6.52 12.52
CA ASN A 123 -0.32 -7.52 13.40
C ASN A 123 0.60 -8.73 13.64
N PRO A 124 1.53 -8.64 14.61
CA PRO A 124 2.47 -9.72 14.91
C PRO A 124 1.80 -11.02 15.36
N LEU A 125 0.61 -10.94 15.95
CA LEU A 125 -0.11 -12.15 16.41
C LEU A 125 -0.66 -12.97 15.23
N VAL A 126 -1.25 -12.30 14.24
CA VAL A 126 -1.73 -12.95 13.03
C VAL A 126 -0.58 -13.40 12.15
N CYS A 127 0.45 -12.59 12.02
CA CYS A 127 1.57 -12.77 11.11
C CYS A 127 2.84 -13.31 11.78
N LYS A 128 2.73 -14.04 12.91
CA LYS A 128 3.90 -14.51 13.68
C LYS A 128 4.90 -15.34 12.87
N GLU A 129 4.43 -16.08 11.86
CA GLU A 129 5.29 -16.86 10.96
C GLU A 129 6.16 -15.99 10.07
N PHE A 130 5.82 -14.71 9.92
CA PHE A 130 6.64 -13.77 9.15
C PHE A 130 7.81 -13.18 9.94
N GLU A 131 7.87 -13.39 11.26
CA GLU A 131 8.94 -12.84 12.12
C GLU A 131 10.37 -13.09 11.58
N PRO A 132 10.77 -14.33 11.21
CA PRO A 132 12.11 -14.57 10.71
C PRO A 132 12.37 -13.91 9.35
N TYR A 133 11.33 -13.76 8.52
CA TYR A 133 11.44 -13.19 7.16
C TYR A 133 11.42 -11.66 7.19
N ALA A 134 10.69 -11.05 8.12
CA ALA A 134 10.65 -9.60 8.29
C ALA A 134 12.03 -9.00 8.64
N LYS A 135 12.93 -9.80 9.19
CA LYS A 135 14.32 -9.42 9.50
C LYS A 135 15.24 -9.41 8.28
N TYR A 136 14.79 -9.90 7.13
CA TYR A 136 15.63 -9.93 5.93
C TYR A 136 15.95 -8.53 5.42
N LYS A 137 17.17 -8.37 4.88
CA LYS A 137 17.62 -7.12 4.23
C LYS A 137 17.32 -7.09 2.73
N SER A 138 17.03 -8.24 2.14
CA SER A 138 16.75 -8.39 0.70
C SER A 138 15.63 -9.39 0.46
N GLY A 139 14.72 -9.04 -0.46
CA GLY A 139 13.65 -9.92 -0.92
C GLY A 139 14.15 -11.17 -1.69
N ALA A 140 15.39 -11.16 -2.19
CA ALA A 140 15.96 -12.29 -2.91
C ALA A 140 15.90 -13.61 -2.12
N LYS A 141 15.94 -13.55 -0.79
CA LYS A 141 15.79 -14.73 0.08
C LYS A 141 14.37 -15.29 0.13
N LEU A 142 13.37 -14.58 -0.40
CA LEU A 142 11.99 -15.03 -0.52
C LEU A 142 11.70 -15.70 -1.88
N TYR A 143 12.60 -15.53 -2.84
CA TYR A 143 12.44 -16.15 -4.17
C TYR A 143 12.41 -17.67 -4.07
N ASN A 144 11.33 -18.27 -4.57
CA ASN A 144 11.10 -19.72 -4.58
C ASN A 144 11.38 -20.41 -3.23
N ASN A 145 11.12 -19.69 -2.12
CA ASN A 145 11.38 -20.17 -0.77
C ASN A 145 10.16 -20.95 -0.25
N THR A 146 10.26 -22.27 -0.25
CA THR A 146 9.16 -23.18 0.15
C THR A 146 8.75 -23.01 1.60
N ASP A 147 9.68 -22.71 2.52
CA ASP A 147 9.35 -22.51 3.94
C ASP A 147 8.66 -21.18 4.16
N PHE A 148 9.04 -20.14 3.41
CA PHE A 148 8.28 -18.88 3.38
C PHE A 148 6.87 -19.10 2.80
N PHE A 149 6.70 -19.90 1.76
CA PHE A 149 5.38 -20.22 1.21
C PHE A 149 4.50 -20.96 2.23
N LYS A 150 5.06 -21.90 3.00
CA LYS A 150 4.34 -22.53 4.12
C LYS A 150 3.93 -21.51 5.18
N ALA A 151 4.83 -20.58 5.54
CA ALA A 151 4.53 -19.50 6.48
C ALA A 151 3.38 -18.60 5.97
N TRP A 152 3.37 -18.23 4.69
CA TRP A 152 2.28 -17.49 4.05
C TRP A 152 0.93 -18.20 4.20
N HIS A 153 0.88 -19.49 3.87
CA HIS A 153 -0.33 -20.31 4.01
C HIS A 153 -0.79 -20.42 5.46
N GLN A 154 0.11 -20.50 6.42
CA GLN A 154 -0.23 -20.56 7.85
C GLN A 154 -0.82 -19.24 8.35
N VAL A 155 -0.27 -18.09 7.94
CA VAL A 155 -0.83 -16.76 8.24
C VAL A 155 -2.25 -16.65 7.67
N TYR A 156 -2.42 -17.00 6.39
CA TYR A 156 -3.76 -16.99 5.77
C TYR A 156 -4.74 -17.92 6.49
N LYS A 157 -4.34 -19.15 6.82
CA LYS A 157 -5.17 -20.12 7.53
C LYS A 157 -5.60 -19.61 8.91
N ARG A 158 -4.73 -18.88 9.60
CA ARG A 158 -5.02 -18.34 10.94
C ARG A 158 -6.10 -17.27 10.91
N ASN A 159 -6.03 -16.34 9.99
CA ASN A 159 -7.03 -15.28 9.82
C ASN A 159 -7.03 -14.76 8.39
N SER A 160 -7.75 -15.46 7.51
CA SER A 160 -7.82 -15.12 6.07
C SER A 160 -8.35 -13.72 5.84
N ARG A 161 -9.37 -13.29 6.60
CA ARG A 161 -9.97 -11.96 6.46
C ARG A 161 -8.95 -10.86 6.74
N THR A 162 -8.37 -10.86 7.93
CA THR A 162 -7.37 -9.84 8.32
C THR A 162 -6.18 -9.83 7.39
N PHE A 163 -5.71 -11.02 6.96
CA PHE A 163 -4.56 -11.10 6.05
C PHE A 163 -4.88 -10.60 4.63
N SER A 164 -6.11 -10.81 4.15
CA SER A 164 -6.57 -10.24 2.89
C SER A 164 -6.68 -8.73 2.97
N GLU A 165 -7.30 -8.19 4.02
CA GLU A 165 -7.41 -6.76 4.28
C GLU A 165 -6.03 -6.07 4.37
N MET A 166 -5.03 -6.75 4.93
CA MET A 166 -3.63 -6.24 4.93
C MET A 166 -3.04 -6.16 3.53
N GLN A 167 -3.28 -7.15 2.67
CA GLN A 167 -2.83 -7.14 1.28
C GLN A 167 -3.48 -5.98 0.52
N ASP A 168 -4.79 -5.81 0.68
CA ASP A 168 -5.57 -4.75 0.04
C ASP A 168 -5.08 -3.37 0.48
N THR A 169 -4.93 -3.16 1.78
CA THR A 169 -4.44 -1.90 2.36
C THR A 169 -3.03 -1.57 1.89
N PHE A 170 -2.12 -2.54 1.96
CA PHE A 170 -0.74 -2.35 1.49
C PHE A 170 -0.68 -2.00 0.00
N ALA A 171 -1.45 -2.70 -0.82
CA ALA A 171 -1.50 -2.44 -2.25
C ALA A 171 -2.08 -1.04 -2.53
N ARG A 172 -3.16 -0.65 -1.85
CA ARG A 172 -3.75 0.68 -1.99
C ARG A 172 -2.72 1.77 -1.69
N ILE A 173 -2.07 1.71 -0.53
CA ILE A 173 -1.07 2.70 -0.11
C ILE A 173 0.06 2.81 -1.14
N ASN A 174 0.56 1.67 -1.61
CA ASN A 174 1.76 1.64 -2.44
C ASN A 174 1.50 1.89 -3.92
N TYR A 175 0.30 1.64 -4.42
CA TYR A 175 0.00 1.79 -5.84
C TYR A 175 -1.02 2.90 -6.11
N TYR A 176 -2.14 2.97 -5.36
CA TYR A 176 -3.22 3.93 -5.65
C TYR A 176 -2.98 5.31 -5.02
N ASP A 177 -2.75 5.39 -3.71
CA ASP A 177 -2.67 6.68 -2.98
C ASP A 177 -1.55 7.58 -3.51
N ASN A 178 -0.47 7.00 -4.00
CA ASN A 178 0.60 7.74 -4.67
C ASN A 178 0.15 8.35 -6.01
N VAL A 179 -0.70 7.64 -6.76
CA VAL A 179 -1.27 8.13 -8.02
C VAL A 179 -2.26 9.24 -7.75
N GLU A 180 -3.14 9.06 -6.78
CA GLU A 180 -4.13 10.06 -6.36
C GLU A 180 -3.45 11.38 -5.98
N ARG A 181 -2.45 11.35 -5.10
CA ARG A 181 -1.69 12.54 -4.70
C ARG A 181 -1.01 13.24 -5.88
N LYS A 182 -0.43 12.50 -6.82
CA LYS A 182 0.20 13.07 -8.02
C LYS A 182 -0.83 13.71 -8.96
N LEU A 183 -2.03 13.15 -9.05
CA LEU A 183 -3.13 13.71 -9.83
C LEU A 183 -3.68 14.97 -9.17
N GLN A 184 -3.89 14.95 -7.86
CA GLN A 184 -4.32 16.11 -7.08
C GLN A 184 -3.32 17.27 -7.21
N SER A 185 -2.01 16.99 -7.10
CA SER A 185 -0.96 17.99 -7.32
C SER A 185 -0.94 18.55 -8.75
N ALA A 186 -1.52 17.83 -9.71
CA ALA A 186 -1.70 18.28 -11.08
C ALA A 186 -3.07 18.95 -11.35
N GLY A 187 -3.85 19.23 -10.29
CA GLY A 187 -5.17 19.84 -10.39
C GLY A 187 -6.27 18.90 -10.86
N ILE A 188 -6.06 17.60 -10.81
CA ILE A 188 -7.05 16.58 -11.20
C ILE A 188 -7.56 15.89 -9.93
N ASP A 189 -8.76 16.25 -9.51
CA ASP A 189 -9.42 15.61 -8.38
C ASP A 189 -10.00 14.26 -8.80
N VAL A 190 -9.44 13.20 -8.22
CA VAL A 190 -9.96 11.82 -8.33
C VAL A 190 -10.46 11.30 -6.98
N ALA A 191 -10.15 11.98 -5.88
CA ALA A 191 -10.58 11.61 -4.54
C ALA A 191 -12.10 11.69 -4.38
N SER A 192 -12.73 12.68 -5.01
CA SER A 192 -14.20 12.87 -5.02
C SER A 192 -14.94 11.94 -5.99
N ARG A 193 -14.25 11.13 -6.78
CA ARG A 193 -14.84 10.21 -7.74
C ARG A 193 -15.36 8.93 -7.07
N SER A 194 -16.25 8.23 -7.80
CA SER A 194 -16.74 6.91 -7.36
C SER A 194 -15.62 5.89 -7.14
N GLU A 195 -15.88 4.91 -6.30
CA GLU A 195 -14.96 3.79 -6.05
C GLU A 195 -14.63 3.01 -7.34
N ALA A 196 -15.58 2.95 -8.28
CA ALA A 196 -15.35 2.36 -9.59
C ALA A 196 -14.27 3.09 -10.41
N VAL A 197 -14.26 4.43 -10.38
CA VAL A 197 -13.19 5.23 -11.03
C VAL A 197 -11.86 5.04 -10.31
N LYS A 198 -11.85 5.07 -8.98
CA LYS A 198 -10.66 4.84 -8.17
C LYS A 198 -10.08 3.45 -8.43
N GLY A 199 -10.94 2.42 -8.47
CA GLY A 199 -10.54 1.04 -8.80
C GLY A 199 -9.96 0.88 -10.20
N ALA A 200 -10.51 1.57 -11.21
CA ALA A 200 -9.95 1.56 -12.55
C ALA A 200 -8.56 2.18 -12.64
N ILE A 201 -8.29 3.25 -11.86
CA ILE A 201 -6.97 3.87 -11.74
C ILE A 201 -6.03 2.94 -10.97
N PHE A 202 -6.51 2.31 -9.91
CA PHE A 202 -5.75 1.36 -9.10
C PHE A 202 -5.31 0.16 -9.93
N SER A 203 -6.22 -0.50 -10.65
CA SER A 203 -5.91 -1.57 -11.61
C SER A 203 -4.84 -1.15 -12.61
N TYR A 204 -4.97 0.07 -13.16
CA TYR A 204 -3.97 0.58 -14.10
C TYR A 204 -2.59 0.70 -13.44
N SER A 205 -2.53 1.20 -12.21
CA SER A 205 -1.27 1.43 -11.48
C SER A 205 -0.57 0.12 -11.10
N ILE A 206 -1.32 -0.94 -10.79
CA ILE A 206 -0.76 -2.27 -10.53
C ILE A 206 -0.16 -2.85 -11.81
N GLN A 207 -0.91 -2.83 -12.90
CA GLN A 207 -0.51 -3.50 -14.13
C GLN A 207 0.61 -2.77 -14.90
N HIS A 208 0.58 -1.44 -14.93
CA HIS A 208 1.45 -0.63 -15.79
C HIS A 208 2.29 0.40 -15.01
N GLY A 209 2.22 0.39 -13.70
CA GLY A 209 2.96 1.29 -12.82
C GLY A 209 2.30 2.65 -12.63
N GLN A 210 2.64 3.30 -11.53
CA GLN A 210 2.06 4.56 -11.08
C GLN A 210 2.22 5.70 -12.11
N THR A 211 3.41 5.84 -12.70
CA THR A 211 3.68 6.90 -13.68
C THR A 211 2.80 6.76 -14.92
N SER A 212 2.63 5.54 -15.40
CA SER A 212 1.74 5.26 -16.54
C SER A 212 0.28 5.56 -16.21
N ALA A 213 -0.19 5.23 -15.00
CA ALA A 213 -1.55 5.55 -14.55
C ALA A 213 -1.78 7.07 -14.48
N VAL A 214 -0.85 7.82 -13.89
CA VAL A 214 -0.92 9.30 -13.86
C VAL A 214 -0.96 9.88 -15.27
N ASN A 215 -0.09 9.43 -16.16
CA ASN A 215 -0.05 9.91 -17.55
C ASN A 215 -1.33 9.59 -18.31
N ALA A 216 -1.91 8.42 -18.11
CA ALA A 216 -3.17 8.03 -18.73
C ALA A 216 -4.33 8.95 -18.29
N VAL A 217 -4.44 9.24 -16.98
CA VAL A 217 -5.47 10.14 -16.48
C VAL A 217 -5.26 11.56 -16.99
N LYS A 218 -4.03 12.07 -17.04
CA LYS A 218 -3.73 13.36 -17.65
C LYS A 218 -4.08 13.40 -19.13
N ALA A 219 -3.79 12.35 -19.88
CA ALA A 219 -4.05 12.28 -21.33
C ALA A 219 -5.54 12.33 -21.67
N ILE A 220 -6.42 11.76 -20.83
CA ILE A 220 -7.87 11.82 -21.06
C ILE A 220 -8.51 13.16 -20.70
N LYS A 221 -7.73 14.08 -20.08
CA LYS A 221 -8.12 15.47 -19.72
C LYS A 221 -9.51 15.53 -19.06
N PRO A 222 -9.71 14.88 -17.89
CA PRO A 222 -11.00 14.94 -17.22
C PRO A 222 -11.24 16.36 -16.68
N LYS A 223 -12.49 16.83 -16.79
CA LYS A 223 -12.95 18.06 -16.13
C LYS A 223 -13.71 17.67 -14.86
N SER A 224 -13.91 18.61 -13.94
CA SER A 224 -14.77 18.40 -12.75
C SER A 224 -16.19 17.98 -13.15
N THR A 225 -16.69 18.48 -14.29
CA THR A 225 -18.02 18.15 -14.85
C THR A 225 -18.06 16.84 -15.66
N THR A 226 -16.92 16.16 -15.81
CA THR A 226 -16.90 14.86 -16.53
C THR A 226 -17.55 13.80 -15.64
N SER A 227 -18.67 13.18 -16.10
CA SER A 227 -19.28 12.09 -15.34
C SER A 227 -18.33 10.87 -15.22
N ASP A 228 -18.51 10.08 -14.18
CA ASP A 228 -17.66 8.91 -13.92
C ASP A 228 -17.77 7.85 -15.02
N ALA A 229 -18.97 7.64 -15.57
CA ALA A 229 -19.15 6.76 -16.74
C ALA A 229 -18.32 7.24 -17.96
N LYS A 230 -18.30 8.56 -18.21
CA LYS A 230 -17.49 9.15 -19.30
C LYS A 230 -16.00 9.06 -19.00
N PHE A 231 -15.61 9.26 -17.74
CA PHE A 231 -14.23 9.09 -17.28
C PHE A 231 -13.75 7.66 -17.53
N LEU A 232 -14.49 6.66 -17.04
CA LEU A 232 -14.20 5.23 -17.24
C LEU A 232 -14.09 4.88 -18.72
N LYS A 233 -15.05 5.30 -19.54
CA LYS A 233 -15.02 5.07 -20.99
C LYS A 233 -13.73 5.60 -21.63
N LYS A 234 -13.33 6.83 -21.30
CA LYS A 234 -12.10 7.44 -21.83
C LYS A 234 -10.86 6.69 -21.34
N LEU A 235 -10.78 6.35 -20.06
CA LEU A 235 -9.63 5.66 -19.47
C LEU A 235 -9.43 4.28 -20.09
N TYR A 236 -10.49 3.48 -20.19
CA TYR A 236 -10.40 2.14 -20.81
C TYR A 236 -10.13 2.18 -22.31
N ASN A 237 -10.64 3.18 -23.03
CA ASN A 237 -10.28 3.37 -24.44
C ASN A 237 -8.79 3.74 -24.59
N TYR A 238 -8.26 4.58 -23.69
CA TYR A 238 -6.84 4.89 -23.67
C TYR A 238 -6.00 3.63 -23.38
N ARG A 239 -6.39 2.80 -22.37
CA ARG A 239 -5.72 1.54 -22.06
C ARG A 239 -5.68 0.59 -23.25
N LYS A 240 -6.82 0.40 -23.93
CA LYS A 240 -6.92 -0.47 -25.12
C LYS A 240 -6.00 0.00 -26.25
N LYS A 241 -5.91 1.31 -26.47
CA LYS A 241 -5.02 1.89 -27.49
C LYS A 241 -3.55 1.71 -27.11
N SER A 242 -3.20 1.93 -25.86
CA SER A 242 -1.82 1.85 -25.37
C SER A 242 -1.32 0.41 -25.23
N PHE A 243 -2.21 -0.53 -24.95
CA PHE A 243 -1.87 -1.93 -24.68
C PHE A 243 -2.86 -2.87 -25.39
N PRO A 244 -2.83 -2.96 -26.73
CA PRO A 244 -3.83 -3.68 -27.52
C PRO A 244 -3.89 -5.18 -27.22
N LEU A 245 -2.79 -5.79 -26.79
CA LEU A 245 -2.73 -7.20 -26.39
C LEU A 245 -3.70 -7.55 -25.23
N TYR A 246 -4.06 -6.58 -24.40
CA TYR A 246 -4.97 -6.74 -23.26
C TYR A 246 -6.39 -6.20 -23.56
N ALA A 247 -6.73 -5.88 -24.80
CA ALA A 247 -7.99 -5.22 -25.15
C ALA A 247 -9.23 -6.00 -24.71
N SER A 248 -9.21 -7.34 -24.80
CA SER A 248 -10.30 -8.20 -24.32
C SER A 248 -10.51 -8.06 -22.81
N ARG A 249 -9.44 -8.18 -22.02
CA ARG A 249 -9.46 -7.96 -20.57
C ARG A 249 -10.03 -6.57 -20.22
N TYR A 250 -9.55 -5.51 -20.86
CA TYR A 250 -10.03 -4.14 -20.59
C TYR A 250 -11.49 -3.93 -20.97
N THR A 251 -12.00 -4.69 -21.94
CA THR A 251 -13.43 -4.64 -22.27
C THR A 251 -14.26 -5.24 -21.13
N GLN A 252 -13.84 -6.35 -20.57
CA GLN A 252 -14.53 -7.00 -19.46
C GLN A 252 -14.39 -6.19 -18.16
N GLU A 253 -13.20 -5.67 -17.90
CA GLU A 253 -12.93 -4.83 -16.73
C GLU A 253 -13.76 -3.52 -16.78
N TYR A 254 -13.88 -2.89 -17.95
CA TYR A 254 -14.76 -1.74 -18.15
C TYR A 254 -16.23 -2.05 -17.85
N LYS A 255 -16.74 -3.20 -18.33
CA LYS A 255 -18.11 -3.63 -18.03
C LYS A 255 -18.31 -3.82 -16.52
N ALA A 256 -17.33 -4.41 -15.83
CA ALA A 256 -17.37 -4.56 -14.39
C ALA A 256 -17.36 -3.21 -13.66
N ALA A 257 -16.51 -2.26 -14.08
CA ALA A 257 -16.47 -0.91 -13.52
C ALA A 257 -17.80 -0.16 -13.68
N ILE A 258 -18.46 -0.30 -14.85
CA ILE A 258 -19.79 0.31 -15.07
C ILE A 258 -20.85 -0.37 -14.20
N ALA A 259 -20.77 -1.68 -14.00
CA ALA A 259 -21.70 -2.38 -13.11
C ALA A 259 -21.57 -1.91 -11.66
N GLU A 260 -20.34 -1.66 -11.17
CA GLU A 260 -20.13 -1.07 -9.84
C GLU A 260 -20.67 0.36 -9.74
N LEU A 261 -20.49 1.17 -10.78
CA LEU A 261 -20.97 2.55 -10.81
C LEU A 261 -22.51 2.65 -10.74
N ASN A 262 -23.23 1.61 -11.15
CA ASN A 262 -24.70 1.59 -11.22
C ASN A 262 -25.34 0.88 -9.99
N LYS A 263 -24.57 0.47 -9.00
CA LYS A 263 -25.09 -0.04 -7.71
C LYS A 263 -25.56 1.11 -6.82
#